data_5ee1345410d893a53a8aac872d17e938
#
_entry.id   5ee1345410d893a53a8aac872d17e938
#
_cell.length_a   1.000
_cell.length_b   1.000
_cell.length_c   1.000
_cell.angle_alpha   90.00
_cell.angle_beta   90.00
_cell.angle_gamma   90.00
#
_symmetry.space_group_name_H-M   'P 1'
#
loop_
_entity.id
_entity.type
_entity.pdbx_description
1 polymer ?
#
loop_
_entity_poly.entity_id
_entity_poly.type
_entity_poly.pdbx_seq_one_letter_code
_entity_poly.pdbx_strand_id
1 'polypeptide(L)'
;MSKVINKFERANFRVITPNADEVYIVLAKSCIARFIKANNRKYRIDLKTPHGVRLGKKTFTSQQKAIDALCEGIPALKGFI
;
A
#
# COMPACT_ATOMS: atom_id res chain seq x y z
N MET A 1 8.76 6.70 -3.27
CA MET A 1 7.54 5.88 -3.56
C MET A 1 6.59 6.49 -4.58
N SER A 2 7.15 7.14 -5.59
CA SER A 2 6.34 7.84 -6.61
C SER A 2 5.40 6.91 -7.38
N LYS A 3 5.83 5.68 -7.65
CA LYS A 3 5.01 4.71 -8.39
C LYS A 3 3.74 4.31 -7.62
N VAL A 4 3.87 4.08 -6.32
CA VAL A 4 2.72 3.78 -5.44
C VAL A 4 1.79 4.98 -5.41
N ILE A 5 2.32 6.16 -5.17
CA ILE A 5 1.54 7.40 -5.11
C ILE A 5 0.75 7.61 -6.41
N ASN A 6 1.44 7.58 -7.54
CA ASN A 6 0.82 7.85 -8.84
C ASN A 6 -0.26 6.83 -9.18
N LYS A 7 0.00 5.56 -8.91
CA LYS A 7 -0.94 4.49 -9.24
C LYS A 7 -2.27 4.66 -8.49
N PHE A 8 -2.20 4.91 -7.19
CA PHE A 8 -3.40 5.05 -6.38
C PHE A 8 -4.10 6.40 -6.55
N GLU A 9 -3.37 7.47 -6.78
CA GLU A 9 -3.98 8.77 -7.09
C GLU A 9 -4.76 8.71 -8.41
N ARG A 10 -4.23 8.06 -9.43
CA ARG A 10 -4.92 7.86 -10.71
C ARG A 10 -6.20 7.05 -10.56
N ALA A 11 -6.24 6.16 -9.59
CA ALA A 11 -7.43 5.37 -9.28
C ALA A 11 -8.40 6.09 -8.32
N ASN A 12 -8.14 7.36 -8.03
CA ASN A 12 -8.95 8.22 -7.16
C ASN A 12 -8.96 7.80 -5.69
N PHE A 13 -7.92 7.12 -5.22
CA PHE A 13 -7.76 6.86 -3.81
C PHE A 13 -7.09 8.05 -3.11
N ARG A 14 -7.45 8.26 -1.86
CA ARG A 14 -6.77 9.24 -1.04
C ARG A 14 -5.41 8.70 -0.63
N VAL A 15 -4.36 9.48 -0.89
CA VAL A 15 -2.98 9.11 -0.61
C VAL A 15 -2.39 10.11 0.39
N ILE A 16 -1.77 9.59 1.44
CA ILE A 16 -1.12 10.37 2.48
C ILE A 16 0.36 10.01 2.50
N THR A 17 1.23 11.00 2.47
CA THR A 17 2.67 10.80 2.46
C THR A 17 3.29 11.43 3.72
N PRO A 18 3.31 10.68 4.86
CA PRO A 18 3.81 11.23 6.12
C PRO A 18 5.31 11.49 6.10
N ASN A 19 6.07 10.74 5.29
CA ASN A 19 7.51 10.92 5.12
C ASN A 19 7.96 10.27 3.81
N ALA A 20 9.27 10.32 3.53
CA ALA A 20 9.83 9.82 2.27
C ALA A 20 9.74 8.29 2.12
N ASP A 21 9.65 7.56 3.23
CA ASP A 21 9.71 6.09 3.23
C ASP A 21 8.36 5.41 3.42
N GLU A 22 7.29 6.17 3.62
CA GLU A 22 5.96 5.62 3.86
C GLU A 22 4.90 6.30 3.00
N VAL A 23 3.95 5.50 2.54
CA VAL A 23 2.78 5.98 1.81
C VAL A 23 1.55 5.27 2.37
N TYR A 24 0.54 6.02 2.76
CA TYR A 24 -0.72 5.50 3.27
C TYR A 24 -1.80 5.66 2.20
N ILE A 25 -2.47 4.58 1.89
CA ILE A 25 -3.59 4.56 0.93
C ILE A 25 -4.88 4.29 1.70
N VAL A 26 -5.81 5.23 1.65
CA VAL A 26 -7.12 5.06 2.29
C VAL A 26 -8.01 4.25 1.35
N LEU A 27 -8.19 2.97 1.67
CA LEU A 27 -8.97 2.05 0.85
C LEU A 27 -10.47 2.16 1.13
N ALA A 28 -10.83 2.39 2.40
CA ALA A 28 -12.20 2.56 2.86
C ALA A 28 -12.18 3.34 4.17
N LYS A 29 -13.36 3.65 4.74
CA LYS A 29 -13.47 4.43 5.98
C LYS A 29 -12.55 3.97 7.11
N SER A 30 -12.34 2.67 7.23
CA SER A 30 -11.57 2.09 8.33
C SER A 30 -10.46 1.18 7.85
N CYS A 31 -10.12 1.24 6.57
CA CYS A 31 -9.10 0.37 5.99
C CYS A 31 -8.02 1.22 5.30
N ILE A 32 -6.80 1.14 5.81
CA ILE A 32 -5.65 1.88 5.29
C ILE A 32 -4.53 0.89 5.00
N ALA A 33 -4.01 0.93 3.77
CA ALA A 33 -2.81 0.19 3.41
C ALA A 33 -1.60 1.11 3.58
N ARG A 34 -0.58 0.62 4.27
CA ARG A 34 0.67 1.34 4.46
C ARG A 34 1.77 0.67 3.67
N PHE A 35 2.32 1.37 2.69
CA PHE A 35 3.50 0.93 1.97
C PHE A 35 4.73 1.51 2.68
N ILE A 36 5.67 0.66 3.04
CA ILE A 36 6.86 1.05 3.80
C ILE A 36 8.11 0.60 3.06
N LYS A 37 9.03 1.54 2.86
CA LYS A 37 10.35 1.23 2.30
C LYS A 37 11.28 0.83 3.43
N ALA A 38 11.75 -0.40 3.41
CA ALA A 38 12.67 -0.93 4.42
C ALA A 38 14.13 -0.56 4.08
N ASN A 39 15.04 -0.73 5.06
CA ASN A 39 16.43 -0.32 4.94
C ASN A 39 17.23 -1.03 3.83
N ASN A 40 16.79 -2.19 3.40
CA ASN A 40 17.45 -2.98 2.35
C ASN A 40 16.85 -2.75 0.95
N ARG A 41 16.24 -1.59 0.72
CA ARG A 41 15.56 -1.22 -0.53
C ARG A 41 14.42 -2.16 -0.90
N LYS A 42 13.87 -2.89 0.07
CA LYS A 42 12.69 -3.70 -0.12
C LYS A 42 11.47 -2.96 0.43
N TYR A 43 10.31 -3.38 -0.03
CA TYR A 43 9.04 -2.76 0.35
C TYR A 43 8.20 -3.78 1.09
N ARG A 44 7.44 -3.33 2.08
CA ARG A 44 6.44 -4.17 2.75
C ARG A 44 5.13 -3.40 2.89
N ILE A 45 4.06 -4.13 3.18
CA ILE A 45 2.73 -3.56 3.30
C ILE A 45 2.15 -3.95 4.64
N ASP A 46 1.69 -2.97 5.41
CA ASP A 46 0.86 -3.18 6.58
C ASP A 46 -0.57 -2.80 6.24
N LEU A 47 -1.53 -3.45 6.85
CA LEU A 47 -2.95 -3.18 6.64
C LEU A 47 -3.60 -2.85 7.97
N LYS A 48 -4.18 -1.64 8.06
CA LYS A 48 -4.94 -1.21 9.23
C LYS A 48 -6.43 -1.40 8.94
N THR A 49 -7.10 -2.19 9.76
CA THR A 49 -8.53 -2.49 9.62
C THR A 49 -9.26 -2.14 10.92
N PRO A 50 -10.61 -2.14 10.94
CA PRO A 50 -11.37 -1.96 12.19
C PRO A 50 -11.04 -2.99 13.26
N HIS A 51 -10.49 -4.14 12.87
CA HIS A 51 -10.14 -5.23 13.79
C HIS A 51 -8.70 -5.16 14.29
N GLY A 52 -7.94 -4.15 13.89
CA GLY A 52 -6.56 -3.96 14.30
C GLY A 52 -5.60 -3.77 13.13
N VAL A 53 -4.30 -3.80 13.43
CA VAL A 53 -3.23 -3.64 12.44
C VAL A 53 -2.64 -5.00 12.13
N ARG A 54 -2.61 -5.34 10.83
CA ARG A 54 -1.93 -6.53 10.34
C ARG A 54 -0.60 -6.10 9.75
N LEU A 55 0.50 -6.47 10.40
CA LEU A 55 1.84 -6.15 9.94
C LEU A 55 2.26 -7.09 8.81
N GLY A 56 2.81 -6.52 7.75
CA GLY A 56 3.33 -7.28 6.62
C GLY A 56 4.66 -7.93 6.97
N LYS A 57 4.73 -9.25 6.84
CA LYS A 57 5.96 -10.01 7.06
C LYS A 57 6.73 -10.21 5.76
N LYS A 58 6.03 -10.18 4.63
CA LYS A 58 6.63 -10.37 3.32
C LYS A 58 7.21 -9.07 2.79
N THR A 59 8.40 -9.15 2.17
CA THR A 59 9.02 -8.00 1.51
C THR A 59 9.02 -8.18 0.01
N PHE A 60 9.00 -7.06 -0.71
CA PHE A 60 8.95 -7.03 -2.17
C PHE A 60 10.13 -6.24 -2.70
N THR A 61 10.69 -6.66 -3.83
CA THR A 61 11.88 -6.04 -4.41
C THR A 61 11.57 -4.79 -5.25
N SER A 62 10.30 -4.53 -5.53
CA SER A 62 9.89 -3.34 -6.27
C SER A 62 8.53 -2.83 -5.79
N GLN A 63 8.27 -1.55 -6.07
CA GLN A 63 6.96 -0.95 -5.76
C GLN A 63 5.85 -1.65 -6.53
N GLN A 64 6.09 -2.03 -7.79
CA GLN A 64 5.08 -2.71 -8.60
C GLN A 64 4.71 -4.07 -8.01
N LYS A 65 5.69 -4.84 -7.54
CA LYS A 65 5.41 -6.12 -6.90
C LYS A 65 4.59 -5.96 -5.62
N ALA A 66 4.87 -4.91 -4.85
CA ALA A 66 4.09 -4.60 -3.65
C ALA A 66 2.65 -4.23 -4.00
N ILE A 67 2.45 -3.40 -5.03
CA ILE A 67 1.11 -3.03 -5.52
C ILE A 67 0.34 -4.27 -5.96
N ASP A 68 0.97 -5.13 -6.76
CA ASP A 68 0.35 -6.36 -7.26
C ASP A 68 -0.08 -7.28 -6.12
N ALA A 69 0.77 -7.42 -5.10
CA ALA A 69 0.45 -8.25 -3.94
C ALA A 69 -0.75 -7.70 -3.15
N LEU A 70 -0.83 -6.38 -2.99
CA LEU A 70 -1.98 -5.76 -2.33
C LEU A 70 -3.26 -6.01 -3.11
N CYS A 71 -3.22 -5.85 -4.43
CA CYS A 71 -4.38 -6.04 -5.30
C CYS A 71 -4.84 -7.51 -5.31
N GLU A 72 -3.92 -8.46 -5.25
CA GLU A 72 -4.26 -9.88 -5.12
C GLU A 72 -4.89 -10.20 -3.78
N GLY A 73 -4.41 -9.57 -2.71
CA GLY A 73 -4.95 -9.78 -1.37
C GLY A 73 -6.31 -9.11 -1.13
N ILE A 74 -6.65 -8.11 -1.93
CA ILE A 74 -7.92 -7.40 -1.84
C ILE A 74 -8.58 -7.39 -3.22
N PRO A 75 -9.43 -8.40 -3.53
CA PRO A 75 -10.02 -8.53 -4.87
C PRO A 75 -10.78 -7.29 -5.36
N ALA A 76 -11.35 -6.52 -4.44
CA ALA A 76 -12.07 -5.29 -4.80
C ALA A 76 -11.18 -4.25 -5.50
N LEU A 77 -9.85 -4.30 -5.32
CA LEU A 77 -8.93 -3.38 -5.97
C LEU A 77 -8.62 -3.74 -7.42
N LYS A 78 -8.90 -4.96 -7.85
CA LYS A 78 -8.56 -5.42 -9.20
C LYS A 78 -9.25 -4.60 -10.31
N GLY A 79 -10.42 -4.04 -10.03
CA GLY A 79 -11.14 -3.21 -10.98
C GLY A 79 -10.68 -1.76 -11.04
N PHE A 80 -9.86 -1.31 -10.10
CA PHE A 80 -9.43 0.08 -9.99
C PHE A 80 -7.96 0.30 -10.37
N ILE A 81 -7.18 -0.76 -10.39
CA ILE A 81 -5.73 -0.67 -10.63
C ILE A 81 -5.29 -1.69 -11.75
#